data_807ecf6dfb848dbe73cd9591b55e1d40
#
_entry.id   807ecf6dfb848dbe73cd9591b55e1d40
#
_cell.length_a   1.000
_cell.length_b   1.000
_cell.length_c   1.000
_cell.angle_alpha   90.00
_cell.angle_beta   90.00
_cell.angle_gamma   90.00
#
_symmetry.space_group_name_H-M   'P 1'
#
loop_
_entity.id
_entity.type
_entity.pdbx_description
1 polymer ?
#
loop_
_entity_poly.entity_id
_entity_poly.type
_entity_poly.pdbx_seq_one_letter_code
_entity_poly.pdbx_strand_id
1 'polypeptide(L)'
;GMVITQVAATTISAGIDGGQTWRRSFGGNVTYTDWRRDNFYRAVRQLTPGVRRLGIEFDHVTLDYRKALEAALPGVEFVDISQPSMWMRSIKSAEEHTLIRTGARISDVGGWAVAGAVKAGVPEHEVAIAGTTAMIREIAASFPFVELMDTWTWFQSGINTDGAHNPVTNKTVKSGEILSLNTFPMIFGYYTALERTLFCDHVDDASLDIWEKNVAVHRRGLELIRPGARCNEIALELNDMY
;
A
#
# COMPACT_ATOMS: atom_id res chain seq x y z
N GLY A 1 -0.22 -17.55 7.58
CA GLY A 1 -1.39 -17.05 8.28
C GLY A 1 -1.14 -16.80 9.76
N MET A 2 -2.13 -16.28 10.47
CA MET A 2 -2.05 -16.03 11.91
C MET A 2 -3.35 -16.45 12.58
N VAL A 3 -3.24 -17.11 13.72
CA VAL A 3 -4.38 -17.40 14.62
C VAL A 3 -4.25 -16.54 15.86
N ILE A 4 -5.29 -15.78 16.17
CA ILE A 4 -5.38 -14.92 17.36
C ILE A 4 -6.48 -15.45 18.26
N THR A 5 -6.15 -15.64 19.52
CA THR A 5 -7.08 -16.02 20.59
C THR A 5 -7.10 -14.91 21.66
N GLN A 6 -7.89 -15.08 22.70
CA GLN A 6 -7.91 -14.13 23.82
C GLN A 6 -6.56 -14.02 24.56
N VAL A 7 -5.69 -15.03 24.45
CA VAL A 7 -4.45 -15.13 25.25
C VAL A 7 -3.18 -15.24 24.41
N ALA A 8 -3.29 -15.45 23.11
CA ALA A 8 -2.11 -15.68 22.26
C ALA A 8 -2.36 -15.24 20.80
N ALA A 9 -1.29 -14.83 20.16
CA ALA A 9 -1.19 -14.70 18.71
C ALA A 9 -0.13 -15.71 18.23
N THR A 10 -0.46 -16.49 17.20
CA THR A 10 0.45 -17.53 16.68
C THR A 10 0.46 -17.50 15.17
N THR A 11 1.62 -17.29 14.60
CA THR A 11 1.83 -17.32 13.15
C THR A 11 2.02 -18.76 12.66
N ILE A 12 1.42 -19.07 11.53
CA ILE A 12 1.54 -20.36 10.84
C ILE A 12 2.28 -20.16 9.52
N SER A 13 3.37 -20.86 9.30
CA SER A 13 4.17 -20.79 8.06
C SER A 13 4.59 -22.15 7.56
N ALA A 14 4.86 -22.26 6.27
CA ALA A 14 5.56 -23.41 5.70
C ALA A 14 7.01 -23.49 6.21
N GLY A 15 7.61 -24.68 6.21
CA GLY A 15 8.97 -24.88 6.68
C GLY A 15 10.02 -24.02 5.99
N ILE A 16 9.82 -23.76 4.70
CA ILE A 16 10.69 -22.88 3.90
C ILE A 16 10.76 -21.45 4.44
N ASP A 17 9.65 -20.94 5.03
CA ASP A 17 9.55 -19.59 5.57
C ASP A 17 9.76 -19.53 7.10
N GLY A 18 9.99 -20.67 7.75
CA GLY A 18 10.00 -20.79 9.20
C GLY A 18 11.01 -19.87 9.89
N GLY A 19 12.23 -19.76 9.35
CA GLY A 19 13.25 -18.88 9.91
C GLY A 19 12.92 -17.40 9.83
N GLN A 20 12.30 -16.98 8.75
CA GLN A 20 11.85 -15.60 8.56
C GLN A 20 10.68 -15.26 9.49
N THR A 21 9.68 -16.14 9.55
CA THR A 21 8.52 -16.00 10.41
C THR A 21 8.94 -15.93 11.88
N TRP A 22 9.84 -16.79 12.31
CA TRP A 22 10.34 -16.79 13.68
C TRP A 22 11.02 -15.47 14.09
N ARG A 23 11.78 -14.85 13.17
CA ARG A 23 12.48 -13.58 13.47
C ARG A 23 11.58 -12.35 13.41
N ARG A 24 10.49 -12.39 12.64
CA ARG A 24 9.71 -11.18 12.27
C ARG A 24 8.28 -11.18 12.79
N SER A 25 7.78 -12.31 13.29
CA SER A 25 6.42 -12.38 13.84
C SER A 25 6.41 -12.04 15.32
N PHE A 26 5.31 -11.44 15.73
CA PHE A 26 4.96 -11.27 17.13
C PHE A 26 4.26 -12.53 17.64
N GLY A 27 4.57 -12.95 18.89
CA GLY A 27 3.93 -14.09 19.55
C GLY A 27 4.53 -15.45 19.16
N GLY A 28 3.69 -16.47 19.15
CA GLY A 28 4.10 -17.86 18.86
C GLY A 28 4.25 -18.13 17.36
N ASN A 29 4.99 -19.20 17.05
CA ASN A 29 5.15 -19.68 15.68
C ASN A 29 4.88 -21.17 15.60
N VAL A 30 4.13 -21.60 14.58
CA VAL A 30 3.97 -22.98 14.18
C VAL A 30 4.43 -23.11 12.73
N THR A 31 5.35 -24.03 12.51
CA THR A 31 5.88 -24.31 11.17
C THR A 31 5.49 -25.73 10.77
N TYR A 32 4.89 -25.89 9.61
CA TYR A 32 4.63 -27.20 9.03
C TYR A 32 5.69 -27.53 7.97
N THR A 33 6.11 -28.79 7.95
CA THR A 33 7.32 -29.24 7.23
C THR A 33 7.05 -29.99 5.92
N ASP A 34 5.80 -30.30 5.62
CA ASP A 34 5.45 -30.98 4.38
C ASP A 34 4.67 -30.05 3.43
N TRP A 35 4.71 -30.36 2.13
CA TRP A 35 4.12 -29.57 1.08
C TRP A 35 2.63 -29.81 0.83
N ARG A 36 1.96 -30.54 1.73
CA ARG A 36 0.52 -30.76 1.59
C ARG A 36 -0.23 -29.52 2.04
N ARG A 37 -1.10 -29.02 1.18
CA ARG A 37 -1.93 -27.85 1.47
C ARG A 37 -2.76 -27.97 2.75
N ASP A 38 -3.15 -29.20 3.10
CA ASP A 38 -3.95 -29.49 4.29
C ASP A 38 -3.22 -29.24 5.60
N ASN A 39 -1.90 -29.19 5.61
CA ASN A 39 -1.13 -28.99 6.83
C ASN A 39 -1.34 -27.60 7.44
N PHE A 40 -1.56 -26.58 6.64
CA PHE A 40 -1.97 -25.27 7.14
C PHE A 40 -3.27 -25.36 7.96
N TYR A 41 -4.28 -26.01 7.42
CA TYR A 41 -5.59 -26.17 8.08
C TYR A 41 -5.53 -27.07 9.31
N ARG A 42 -4.64 -28.06 9.33
CA ARG A 42 -4.34 -28.86 10.52
C ARG A 42 -3.72 -28.01 11.62
N ALA A 43 -2.78 -27.13 11.29
CA ALA A 43 -2.19 -26.18 12.23
C ALA A 43 -3.26 -25.24 12.81
N VAL A 44 -4.14 -24.69 11.98
CA VAL A 44 -5.28 -23.89 12.47
C VAL A 44 -6.11 -24.68 13.47
N ARG A 45 -6.49 -25.93 13.15
CA ARG A 45 -7.26 -26.79 14.05
C ARG A 45 -6.54 -27.07 15.38
N GLN A 46 -5.23 -27.28 15.35
CA GLN A 46 -4.43 -27.49 16.56
C GLN A 46 -4.38 -26.27 17.46
N LEU A 47 -4.35 -25.07 16.88
CA LEU A 47 -4.32 -23.80 17.60
C LEU A 47 -5.69 -23.35 18.10
N THR A 48 -6.76 -24.00 17.66
CA THR A 48 -8.15 -23.64 18.01
C THR A 48 -8.93 -24.81 18.62
N PRO A 49 -8.40 -25.49 19.65
CA PRO A 49 -9.07 -26.65 20.22
C PRO A 49 -10.42 -26.24 20.85
N GLY A 50 -11.50 -26.95 20.49
CA GLY A 50 -12.84 -26.70 21.02
C GLY A 50 -13.48 -25.38 20.60
N VAL A 51 -12.93 -24.69 19.60
CA VAL A 51 -13.52 -23.47 19.05
C VAL A 51 -14.92 -23.73 18.52
N ARG A 52 -15.87 -22.84 18.83
CA ARG A 52 -17.24 -22.89 18.31
C ARG A 52 -17.50 -21.81 17.27
N ARG A 53 -16.80 -20.69 17.37
CA ARG A 53 -16.90 -19.54 16.47
C ARG A 53 -15.51 -19.07 16.09
N LEU A 54 -15.26 -18.87 14.80
CA LEU A 54 -14.00 -18.41 14.25
C LEU A 54 -14.23 -17.20 13.34
N GLY A 55 -13.62 -16.07 13.69
CA GLY A 55 -13.61 -14.87 12.83
C GLY A 55 -12.66 -15.06 11.67
N ILE A 56 -13.11 -14.76 10.45
CA ILE A 56 -12.27 -14.67 9.26
C ILE A 56 -12.71 -13.48 8.40
N GLU A 57 -11.79 -12.90 7.65
CA GLU A 57 -12.05 -11.75 6.76
C GLU A 57 -12.65 -12.28 5.45
N PHE A 58 -13.98 -12.19 5.29
CA PHE A 58 -14.70 -12.74 4.11
C PHE A 58 -14.36 -12.03 2.81
N ASP A 59 -13.92 -10.79 2.87
CA ASP A 59 -13.45 -9.99 1.74
C ASP A 59 -12.05 -10.38 1.23
N HIS A 60 -11.32 -11.20 2.00
CA HIS A 60 -9.94 -11.62 1.67
C HIS A 60 -9.81 -13.12 1.41
N VAL A 61 -10.68 -13.95 1.99
CA VAL A 61 -10.58 -15.40 1.83
C VAL A 61 -11.20 -15.85 0.51
N THR A 62 -10.51 -16.75 -0.21
CA THR A 62 -11.08 -17.39 -1.41
C THR A 62 -12.14 -18.43 -1.03
N LEU A 63 -13.01 -18.77 -1.96
CA LEU A 63 -14.00 -19.83 -1.77
C LEU A 63 -13.35 -21.19 -1.47
N ASP A 64 -12.23 -21.50 -2.10
CA ASP A 64 -11.49 -22.73 -1.86
C ASP A 64 -10.90 -22.77 -0.44
N TYR A 65 -10.30 -21.66 -0.01
CA TYR A 65 -9.80 -21.49 1.35
C TYR A 65 -10.91 -21.68 2.39
N ARG A 66 -12.09 -21.09 2.17
CA ARG A 66 -13.25 -21.22 3.04
C ARG A 66 -13.73 -22.67 3.14
N LYS A 67 -13.86 -23.39 2.01
CA LYS A 67 -14.24 -24.81 1.99
C LYS A 67 -13.24 -25.70 2.74
N ALA A 68 -11.95 -25.44 2.57
CA ALA A 68 -10.91 -26.17 3.27
C ALA A 68 -10.93 -25.95 4.79
N LEU A 69 -11.21 -24.72 5.24
CA LEU A 69 -11.44 -24.43 6.66
C LEU A 69 -12.67 -25.15 7.21
N GLU A 70 -13.78 -25.16 6.50
CA GLU A 70 -15.01 -25.88 6.88
C GLU A 70 -14.75 -27.39 7.04
N ALA A 71 -14.01 -27.97 6.11
CA ALA A 71 -13.61 -29.38 6.18
C ALA A 71 -12.66 -29.68 7.35
N ALA A 72 -11.76 -28.76 7.67
CA ALA A 72 -10.80 -28.91 8.79
C ALA A 72 -11.44 -28.69 10.17
N LEU A 73 -12.49 -27.88 10.25
CA LEU A 73 -13.16 -27.41 11.46
C LEU A 73 -14.66 -27.70 11.39
N PRO A 74 -15.09 -28.96 11.34
CA PRO A 74 -16.50 -29.31 11.21
C PRO A 74 -17.31 -28.80 12.42
N GLY A 75 -18.45 -28.18 12.13
CA GLY A 75 -19.37 -27.64 13.16
C GLY A 75 -18.98 -26.29 13.74
N VAL A 76 -17.91 -25.66 13.25
CA VAL A 76 -17.52 -24.31 13.66
C VAL A 76 -18.34 -23.27 12.87
N GLU A 77 -18.90 -22.31 13.57
CA GLU A 77 -19.51 -21.12 12.99
C GLU A 77 -18.41 -20.15 12.53
N PHE A 78 -18.40 -19.79 11.26
CA PHE A 78 -17.50 -18.77 10.72
C PHE A 78 -18.18 -17.41 10.70
N VAL A 79 -17.56 -16.42 11.33
CA VAL A 79 -18.08 -15.06 11.46
C VAL A 79 -17.23 -14.10 10.63
N ASP A 80 -17.89 -13.24 9.88
CA ASP A 80 -17.18 -12.18 9.14
C ASP A 80 -16.65 -11.11 10.10
N ILE A 81 -15.35 -10.88 10.04
CA ILE A 81 -14.64 -9.84 10.78
C ILE A 81 -14.01 -8.77 9.88
N SER A 82 -14.34 -8.73 8.59
CA SER A 82 -13.75 -7.80 7.61
C SER A 82 -13.90 -6.35 8.07
N GLN A 83 -15.13 -5.94 8.40
CA GLN A 83 -15.40 -4.57 8.81
C GLN A 83 -14.76 -4.19 10.16
N PRO A 84 -14.86 -4.98 11.24
CA PRO A 84 -14.13 -4.73 12.48
C PRO A 84 -12.60 -4.65 12.28
N SER A 85 -12.02 -5.52 11.46
CA SER A 85 -10.60 -5.52 11.12
C SER A 85 -10.19 -4.23 10.40
N MET A 86 -11.00 -3.77 9.45
CA MET A 86 -10.77 -2.51 8.75
C MET A 86 -10.83 -1.30 9.69
N TRP A 87 -11.81 -1.24 10.56
CA TRP A 87 -11.94 -0.15 11.53
C TRP A 87 -10.79 -0.10 12.53
N MET A 88 -10.34 -1.25 13.02
CA MET A 88 -9.17 -1.33 13.88
C MET A 88 -7.92 -0.74 13.21
N ARG A 89 -7.72 -1.01 11.92
CA ARG A 89 -6.60 -0.45 11.14
C ARG A 89 -6.76 1.03 10.77
N SER A 90 -7.97 1.59 10.86
CA SER A 90 -8.22 3.00 10.54
C SER A 90 -7.64 3.94 11.58
N ILE A 91 -7.52 3.50 12.84
CA ILE A 91 -6.95 4.29 13.94
C ILE A 91 -5.53 3.82 14.20
N LYS A 92 -4.56 4.69 13.90
CA LYS A 92 -3.13 4.37 13.97
C LYS A 92 -2.56 4.69 15.35
N SER A 93 -1.62 3.86 15.80
CA SER A 93 -0.81 4.11 17.00
C SER A 93 0.26 5.19 16.75
N ALA A 94 0.98 5.59 17.77
CA ALA A 94 2.08 6.55 17.66
C ALA A 94 3.25 6.00 16.81
N GLU A 95 3.52 4.71 16.94
CA GLU A 95 4.55 4.01 16.17
C GLU A 95 4.16 3.93 14.68
N GLU A 96 2.91 3.60 14.39
CA GLU A 96 2.37 3.58 13.03
C GLU A 96 2.42 4.98 12.39
N HIS A 97 2.09 6.04 13.14
CA HIS A 97 2.25 7.42 12.67
C HIS A 97 3.71 7.74 12.33
N THR A 98 4.68 7.23 13.09
CA THR A 98 6.10 7.43 12.81
C THR A 98 6.51 6.74 11.51
N LEU A 99 6.04 5.52 11.27
CA LEU A 99 6.29 4.80 10.03
C LEU A 99 5.67 5.55 8.82
N ILE A 100 4.43 6.01 8.94
CA ILE A 100 3.73 6.74 7.87
C ILE A 100 4.46 8.06 7.55
N ARG A 101 4.88 8.82 8.56
CA ARG A 101 5.67 10.06 8.35
C ARG A 101 7.00 9.79 7.66
N THR A 102 7.67 8.73 8.05
CA THR A 102 8.93 8.34 7.42
C THR A 102 8.69 7.88 5.98
N GLY A 103 7.62 7.13 5.74
CA GLY A 103 7.19 6.75 4.38
C GLY A 103 6.89 7.96 3.51
N ALA A 104 6.17 8.96 4.03
CA ALA A 104 5.89 10.20 3.30
C ALA A 104 7.19 10.92 2.90
N ARG A 105 8.17 11.04 3.81
CA ARG A 105 9.49 11.60 3.49
C ARG A 105 10.22 10.80 2.40
N ILE A 106 10.10 9.48 2.43
CA ILE A 106 10.70 8.61 1.41
C ILE A 106 9.97 8.76 0.06
N SER A 107 8.64 8.97 0.08
CA SER A 107 7.91 9.33 -1.14
C SER A 107 8.45 10.61 -1.77
N ASP A 108 8.78 11.64 -0.97
CA ASP A 108 9.41 12.88 -1.45
C ASP A 108 10.78 12.61 -2.10
N VAL A 109 11.60 11.73 -1.51
CA VAL A 109 12.89 11.32 -2.11
C VAL A 109 12.68 10.69 -3.48
N GLY A 110 11.68 9.82 -3.63
CA GLY A 110 11.28 9.26 -4.92
C GLY A 110 10.81 10.33 -5.90
N GLY A 111 9.97 11.24 -5.44
CA GLY A 111 9.45 12.35 -6.25
C GLY A 111 10.56 13.25 -6.80
N TRP A 112 11.52 13.64 -5.96
CA TRP A 112 12.68 14.42 -6.41
C TRP A 112 13.57 13.66 -7.40
N ALA A 113 13.75 12.35 -7.21
CA ALA A 113 14.50 11.53 -8.16
C ALA A 113 13.81 11.44 -9.52
N VAL A 114 12.47 11.32 -9.54
CA VAL A 114 11.67 11.38 -10.77
C VAL A 114 11.82 12.74 -11.45
N ALA A 115 11.62 13.84 -10.71
CA ALA A 115 11.75 15.19 -11.26
C ALA A 115 13.13 15.44 -11.88
N GLY A 116 14.18 14.93 -11.24
CA GLY A 116 15.56 15.01 -11.76
C GLY A 116 15.84 14.13 -12.98
N ALA A 117 15.09 13.05 -13.17
CA ALA A 117 15.21 12.13 -14.30
C ALA A 117 14.37 12.53 -15.52
N VAL A 118 13.37 13.41 -15.34
CA VAL A 118 12.52 13.88 -16.43
C VAL A 118 13.31 14.69 -17.42
N LYS A 119 13.27 14.24 -18.67
CA LYS A 119 13.87 14.95 -19.82
C LYS A 119 13.22 14.46 -21.10
N ALA A 120 13.04 15.35 -22.07
CA ALA A 120 12.63 14.95 -23.41
C ALA A 120 13.62 13.91 -24.00
N GLY A 121 13.09 12.84 -24.58
CA GLY A 121 13.87 11.74 -25.12
C GLY A 121 14.12 10.57 -24.16
N VAL A 122 13.80 10.71 -22.86
CA VAL A 122 13.91 9.61 -21.88
C VAL A 122 12.63 8.76 -21.87
N PRO A 123 12.72 7.42 -21.87
CA PRO A 123 11.54 6.57 -21.74
C PRO A 123 10.90 6.65 -20.34
N GLU A 124 9.57 6.50 -20.25
CA GLU A 124 8.81 6.52 -18.99
C GLU A 124 9.38 5.56 -17.94
N HIS A 125 9.71 4.34 -18.35
CA HIS A 125 10.21 3.32 -17.42
C HIS A 125 11.57 3.70 -16.80
N GLU A 126 12.45 4.40 -17.50
CA GLU A 126 13.73 4.86 -16.94
C GLU A 126 13.50 5.91 -15.84
N VAL A 127 12.53 6.82 -16.05
CA VAL A 127 12.12 7.79 -15.03
C VAL A 127 11.52 7.09 -13.81
N ALA A 128 10.67 6.08 -14.02
CA ALA A 128 10.09 5.29 -12.94
C ALA A 128 11.14 4.48 -12.15
N ILE A 129 12.13 3.89 -12.84
CA ILE A 129 13.25 3.18 -12.21
C ILE A 129 14.06 4.12 -11.32
N ALA A 130 14.31 5.35 -11.75
CA ALA A 130 15.04 6.34 -10.96
C ALA A 130 14.34 6.62 -9.62
N GLY A 131 13.02 6.87 -9.63
CA GLY A 131 12.22 7.07 -8.42
C GLY A 131 12.21 5.87 -7.51
N THR A 132 11.92 4.68 -8.05
CA THR A 132 11.89 3.43 -7.29
C THR A 132 13.25 3.13 -6.65
N THR A 133 14.34 3.28 -7.40
CA THR A 133 15.69 3.03 -6.90
C THR A 133 16.06 3.97 -5.75
N ALA A 134 15.71 5.26 -5.86
CA ALA A 134 15.97 6.24 -4.82
C ALA A 134 15.23 5.88 -3.51
N MET A 135 13.95 5.52 -3.61
CA MET A 135 13.16 5.10 -2.46
C MET A 135 13.72 3.83 -1.81
N ILE A 136 14.06 2.80 -2.58
CA ILE A 136 14.62 1.55 -2.05
C ILE A 136 15.94 1.81 -1.30
N ARG A 137 16.81 2.65 -1.83
CA ARG A 137 18.08 3.02 -1.16
C ARG A 137 17.83 3.75 0.16
N GLU A 138 16.88 4.67 0.17
CA GLU A 138 16.53 5.42 1.39
C GLU A 138 15.87 4.51 2.45
N ILE A 139 14.98 3.58 2.05
CA ILE A 139 14.41 2.59 2.95
C ILE A 139 15.52 1.73 3.56
N ALA A 140 16.43 1.20 2.75
CA ALA A 140 17.53 0.35 3.21
C ALA A 140 18.47 1.08 4.18
N ALA A 141 18.69 2.37 3.97
CA ALA A 141 19.51 3.20 4.88
C ALA A 141 18.78 3.51 6.20
N SER A 142 17.47 3.72 6.16
CA SER A 142 16.68 4.11 7.32
C SER A 142 16.22 2.92 8.18
N PHE A 143 16.03 1.76 7.59
CA PHE A 143 15.46 0.58 8.25
C PHE A 143 16.30 -0.68 7.97
N PRO A 144 17.29 -0.99 8.82
CA PRO A 144 18.03 -2.25 8.73
C PRO A 144 17.09 -3.44 8.80
N PHE A 145 17.31 -4.42 7.91
CA PHE A 145 16.53 -5.67 7.84
C PHE A 145 15.07 -5.55 7.41
N VAL A 146 14.61 -4.38 6.94
CA VAL A 146 13.29 -4.25 6.33
C VAL A 146 13.23 -5.00 5.00
N GLU A 147 12.07 -5.48 4.66
CA GLU A 147 11.78 -6.05 3.35
C GLU A 147 11.70 -4.94 2.29
N LEU A 148 12.43 -5.10 1.19
CA LEU A 148 12.49 -4.09 0.11
C LEU A 148 11.55 -4.45 -1.06
N MET A 149 10.43 -5.08 -0.75
CA MET A 149 9.39 -5.44 -1.71
C MET A 149 8.33 -4.36 -1.82
N ASP A 150 7.57 -4.40 -2.90
CA ASP A 150 6.37 -3.59 -3.12
C ASP A 150 6.59 -2.06 -3.03
N THR A 151 7.82 -1.60 -3.27
CA THR A 151 8.14 -0.18 -3.45
C THR A 151 8.27 0.10 -4.94
N TRP A 152 7.49 1.04 -5.46
CA TRP A 152 7.43 1.28 -6.90
C TRP A 152 7.01 2.72 -7.23
N THR A 153 7.19 3.07 -8.49
CA THR A 153 6.85 4.39 -9.04
C THR A 153 5.98 4.20 -10.26
N TRP A 154 4.87 4.91 -10.33
CA TRP A 154 4.12 5.13 -11.55
C TRP A 154 4.52 6.48 -12.15
N PHE A 155 4.89 6.45 -13.43
CA PHE A 155 5.20 7.64 -14.18
C PHE A 155 4.62 7.52 -15.58
N GLN A 156 3.83 8.51 -15.97
CA GLN A 156 3.12 8.54 -17.25
C GLN A 156 3.38 9.89 -17.93
N SER A 157 3.34 9.91 -19.25
CA SER A 157 3.58 11.13 -20.03
C SER A 157 2.61 11.28 -21.20
N GLY A 158 2.17 12.51 -21.47
CA GLY A 158 1.31 12.86 -22.59
C GLY A 158 0.06 11.99 -22.64
N ILE A 159 -0.19 11.29 -23.74
CA ILE A 159 -1.39 10.44 -23.92
C ILE A 159 -1.58 9.39 -22.83
N ASN A 160 -0.52 8.91 -22.20
CA ASN A 160 -0.63 7.93 -21.12
C ASN A 160 -1.16 8.54 -19.82
N THR A 161 -1.37 9.85 -19.73
CA THR A 161 -1.97 10.50 -18.56
C THR A 161 -3.50 10.61 -18.65
N ASP A 162 -4.13 10.08 -19.68
CA ASP A 162 -5.59 10.06 -19.87
C ASP A 162 -6.33 9.14 -18.89
N GLY A 163 -5.61 8.28 -18.18
CA GLY A 163 -6.10 7.43 -17.11
C GLY A 163 -5.12 7.34 -15.94
N ALA A 164 -5.61 7.57 -14.74
CA ALA A 164 -4.77 7.61 -13.53
C ALA A 164 -3.98 6.30 -13.28
N HIS A 165 -4.49 5.17 -13.77
CA HIS A 165 -3.89 3.85 -13.57
C HIS A 165 -3.34 3.22 -14.86
N ASN A 166 -3.03 4.04 -15.85
CA ASN A 166 -2.34 3.53 -17.04
C ASN A 166 -0.94 3.04 -16.66
N PRO A 167 -0.49 1.91 -17.21
CA PRO A 167 0.80 1.33 -16.85
C PRO A 167 1.97 2.21 -17.34
N VAL A 168 3.09 2.12 -16.64
CA VAL A 168 4.37 2.66 -17.12
C VAL A 168 4.79 1.91 -18.38
N THR A 169 5.17 2.63 -19.42
CA THR A 169 5.52 2.06 -20.72
C THR A 169 6.95 2.42 -21.14
N ASN A 170 7.32 2.03 -22.34
CA ASN A 170 8.55 2.48 -23.00
C ASN A 170 8.34 3.74 -23.87
N LYS A 171 7.17 4.40 -23.75
CA LYS A 171 6.93 5.67 -24.44
C LYS A 171 8.00 6.68 -24.05
N THR A 172 8.53 7.38 -25.03
CA THR A 172 9.51 8.44 -24.83
C THR A 172 8.80 9.75 -24.46
N VAL A 173 9.24 10.38 -23.38
CA VAL A 173 8.78 11.71 -22.94
C VAL A 173 9.11 12.76 -24.00
N LYS A 174 8.18 13.65 -24.31
CA LYS A 174 8.34 14.75 -25.24
C LYS A 174 8.28 16.09 -24.52
N SER A 175 8.97 17.07 -25.05
CA SER A 175 8.87 18.47 -24.61
C SER A 175 7.43 18.97 -24.69
N GLY A 176 6.95 19.68 -23.67
CA GLY A 176 5.57 20.20 -23.55
C GLY A 176 4.54 19.18 -23.08
N GLU A 177 4.89 17.92 -22.85
CA GLU A 177 3.93 16.94 -22.34
C GLU A 177 3.64 17.16 -20.85
N ILE A 178 2.35 16.98 -20.50
CA ILE A 178 1.91 16.78 -19.11
C ILE A 178 2.39 15.41 -18.63
N LEU A 179 2.79 15.35 -17.38
CA LEU A 179 3.37 14.17 -16.73
C LEU A 179 2.64 13.89 -15.42
N SER A 180 2.35 12.63 -15.16
CA SER A 180 1.82 12.16 -13.89
C SER A 180 2.89 11.37 -13.15
N LEU A 181 3.16 11.76 -11.92
CA LEU A 181 4.11 11.13 -11.02
C LEU A 181 3.38 10.57 -9.81
N ASN A 182 3.60 9.29 -9.53
CA ASN A 182 3.12 8.62 -8.33
C ASN A 182 4.22 7.76 -7.74
N THR A 183 4.58 7.96 -6.47
CA THR A 183 5.58 7.16 -5.76
C THR A 183 4.94 6.45 -4.57
N PHE A 184 5.23 5.17 -4.42
CA PHE A 184 4.62 4.29 -3.43
C PHE A 184 5.68 3.49 -2.67
N PRO A 185 6.36 4.06 -1.67
CA PRO A 185 7.19 3.27 -0.78
C PRO A 185 6.35 2.43 0.17
N MET A 186 6.80 1.20 0.43
CA MET A 186 6.21 0.31 1.42
C MET A 186 7.22 0.01 2.52
N ILE A 187 6.86 0.29 3.78
CA ILE A 187 7.70 0.07 4.95
C ILE A 187 6.93 -0.73 5.99
N PHE A 188 7.35 -1.95 6.27
CA PHE A 188 6.67 -2.86 7.22
C PHE A 188 5.17 -3.03 6.95
N GLY A 189 4.77 -3.06 5.66
CA GLY A 189 3.38 -3.18 5.25
C GLY A 189 2.59 -1.86 5.19
N TYR A 190 3.20 -0.72 5.50
CA TYR A 190 2.59 0.60 5.37
C TYR A 190 2.99 1.26 4.07
N TYR A 191 2.01 1.52 3.23
CA TYR A 191 2.18 2.36 2.05
C TYR A 191 1.99 3.83 2.38
N THR A 192 2.77 4.66 1.70
CA THR A 192 2.52 6.09 1.55
C THR A 192 2.52 6.43 0.07
N ALA A 193 1.98 7.57 -0.28
CA ALA A 193 1.92 8.01 -1.67
C ALA A 193 2.30 9.50 -1.79
N LEU A 194 2.98 9.82 -2.88
CA LEU A 194 3.13 11.18 -3.37
C LEU A 194 2.66 11.20 -4.81
N GLU A 195 1.69 12.04 -5.11
CA GLU A 195 1.18 12.23 -6.47
C GLU A 195 1.38 13.67 -6.89
N ARG A 196 1.95 13.90 -8.07
CA ARG A 196 2.20 15.24 -8.61
C ARG A 196 1.99 15.26 -10.12
N THR A 197 1.53 16.41 -10.59
CA THR A 197 1.54 16.76 -12.01
C THR A 197 2.77 17.60 -12.30
N LEU A 198 3.51 17.22 -13.33
CA LEU A 198 4.68 17.92 -13.83
C LEU A 198 4.49 18.25 -15.31
N PHE A 199 5.37 19.06 -15.86
CA PHE A 199 5.46 19.32 -17.30
C PHE A 199 6.90 19.17 -17.76
N CYS A 200 7.10 18.67 -18.98
CA CYS A 200 8.42 18.52 -19.53
C CYS A 200 8.84 19.82 -20.28
N ASP A 201 9.89 20.47 -19.84
CA ASP A 201 10.50 21.69 -20.38
C ASP A 201 9.60 22.94 -20.32
N HIS A 202 8.36 22.87 -20.80
CA HIS A 202 7.42 24.00 -20.83
C HIS A 202 5.98 23.52 -20.68
N VAL A 203 5.08 24.46 -20.41
CA VAL A 203 3.63 24.26 -20.28
C VAL A 203 2.91 25.35 -21.08
N ASP A 204 1.78 25.01 -21.71
CA ASP A 204 0.90 26.02 -22.32
C ASP A 204 0.04 26.72 -21.27
N ASP A 205 -0.46 27.92 -21.60
CA ASP A 205 -1.21 28.77 -20.67
C ASP A 205 -2.51 28.11 -20.17
N ALA A 206 -3.20 27.32 -21.00
CA ALA A 206 -4.45 26.66 -20.63
C ALA A 206 -4.18 25.52 -19.64
N SER A 207 -3.15 24.71 -19.86
CA SER A 207 -2.74 23.65 -18.95
C SER A 207 -2.22 24.21 -17.63
N LEU A 208 -1.52 25.35 -17.65
CA LEU A 208 -1.04 26.03 -16.45
C LEU A 208 -2.19 26.56 -15.61
N ASP A 209 -3.19 27.20 -16.22
CA ASP A 209 -4.38 27.72 -15.54
C ASP A 209 -5.15 26.61 -14.80
N ILE A 210 -5.34 25.46 -15.45
CA ILE A 210 -6.00 24.31 -14.83
C ILE A 210 -5.16 23.77 -13.66
N TRP A 211 -3.84 23.67 -13.85
CA TRP A 211 -2.93 23.21 -12.81
C TRP A 211 -2.93 24.13 -11.58
N GLU A 212 -2.91 25.44 -11.78
CA GLU A 212 -2.97 26.44 -10.71
C GLU A 212 -4.29 26.35 -9.91
N LYS A 213 -5.43 26.19 -10.60
CA LYS A 213 -6.72 25.94 -9.96
C LYS A 213 -6.70 24.66 -9.13
N ASN A 214 -6.20 23.57 -9.69
CA ASN A 214 -6.07 22.30 -8.96
C ASN A 214 -5.19 22.43 -7.71
N VAL A 215 -4.09 23.19 -7.78
CA VAL A 215 -3.23 23.46 -6.63
C VAL A 215 -3.97 24.28 -5.57
N ALA A 216 -4.79 25.27 -5.97
CA ALA A 216 -5.60 26.05 -5.04
C ALA A 216 -6.63 25.16 -4.31
N VAL A 217 -7.34 24.29 -5.03
CA VAL A 217 -8.28 23.32 -4.46
C VAL A 217 -7.57 22.36 -3.49
N HIS A 218 -6.42 21.85 -3.90
CA HIS A 218 -5.62 20.97 -3.03
C HIS A 218 -5.20 21.66 -1.72
N ARG A 219 -4.69 22.87 -1.78
CA ARG A 219 -4.32 23.65 -0.60
C ARG A 219 -5.51 23.90 0.32
N ARG A 220 -6.65 24.26 -0.27
CA ARG A 220 -7.90 24.44 0.49
C ARG A 220 -8.33 23.13 1.18
N GLY A 221 -8.24 22.00 0.48
CA GLY A 221 -8.51 20.69 1.05
C GLY A 221 -7.67 20.38 2.29
N LEU A 222 -6.37 20.69 2.25
CA LEU A 222 -5.47 20.50 3.40
C LEU A 222 -5.89 21.36 4.62
N GLU A 223 -6.38 22.58 4.40
CA GLU A 223 -6.86 23.46 5.47
C GLU A 223 -8.17 22.94 6.12
N LEU A 224 -9.00 22.26 5.36
CA LEU A 224 -10.28 21.71 5.82
C LEU A 224 -10.13 20.40 6.62
N ILE A 225 -9.05 19.67 6.41
CA ILE A 225 -8.77 18.40 7.10
C ILE A 225 -8.39 18.69 8.56
N ARG A 226 -9.34 18.46 9.47
CA ARG A 226 -9.14 18.63 10.92
C ARG A 226 -10.01 17.65 11.70
N PRO A 227 -9.68 17.35 12.95
CA PRO A 227 -10.51 16.49 13.80
C PRO A 227 -11.96 17.02 13.88
N GLY A 228 -12.92 16.14 13.63
CA GLY A 228 -14.36 16.46 13.63
C GLY A 228 -14.90 17.03 12.30
N ALA A 229 -14.06 17.30 11.30
CA ALA A 229 -14.54 17.70 9.99
C ALA A 229 -15.25 16.54 9.28
N ARG A 230 -16.33 16.85 8.59
CA ARG A 230 -17.11 15.85 7.83
C ARG A 230 -16.58 15.74 6.40
N CYS A 231 -16.21 14.56 5.96
CA CYS A 231 -15.63 14.34 4.62
C CYS A 231 -16.55 14.83 3.49
N ASN A 232 -17.87 14.66 3.63
CA ASN A 232 -18.83 15.14 2.63
C ASN A 232 -18.89 16.68 2.53
N GLU A 233 -18.72 17.41 3.64
CA GLU A 233 -18.67 18.87 3.64
C GLU A 233 -17.41 19.38 2.94
N ILE A 234 -16.26 18.73 3.22
CA ILE A 234 -15.01 19.00 2.51
C ILE A 234 -15.19 18.76 1.01
N ALA A 235 -15.75 17.61 0.62
CA ALA A 235 -15.95 17.28 -0.79
C ALA A 235 -16.86 18.29 -1.51
N LEU A 236 -17.95 18.71 -0.88
CA LEU A 236 -18.87 19.70 -1.44
C LEU A 236 -18.17 21.06 -1.65
N GLU A 237 -17.46 21.56 -0.62
CA GLU A 237 -16.74 22.84 -0.73
C GLU A 237 -15.68 22.80 -1.83
N LEU A 238 -14.92 21.70 -1.94
CA LEU A 238 -13.90 21.58 -2.99
C LEU A 238 -14.51 21.46 -4.39
N ASN A 239 -15.67 20.79 -4.53
CA ASN A 239 -16.37 20.72 -5.83
C ASN A 239 -16.90 22.09 -6.28
N ASP A 240 -17.29 22.95 -5.35
CA ASP A 240 -17.76 24.31 -5.69
C ASP A 240 -16.64 25.25 -6.16
N MET A 241 -15.36 24.83 -6.01
CA MET A 241 -14.19 25.57 -6.47
C MET A 241 -13.80 25.28 -7.92
N TYR A 242 -14.38 24.24 -8.54
CA TYR A 242 -14.18 23.89 -9.95
C TYR A 242 -15.31 24.47 -10.82
#